data_a9258fc9f820cc733995e79392132b76
#
_entry.id   a9258fc9f820cc733995e79392132b76
#
_cell.length_a   1.000
_cell.length_b   1.000
_cell.length_c   1.000
_cell.angle_alpha   90.00
_cell.angle_beta   90.00
_cell.angle_gamma   90.00
#
_symmetry.space_group_name_H-M   'P 1'
#
loop_
_entity.id
_entity.type
_entity.pdbx_description
1 polymer ?
#
loop_
_entity_poly.entity_id
_entity_poly.type
_entity_poly.pdbx_seq_one_letter_code
_entity_poly.pdbx_strand_id
1 'polypeptide(L)'
;MKIATLTVNPAIDETIHLKKLERGHVHRAEEARFNAGGKGINVAACLADFSVETAVTGFLGSANSRLFEELFQSHHIEDRFIRYEGETRTNIKIVDEGETTDINLQGVSPTVEEIAKLQNIVDDFIAEGALIVMSGSLPPKMDPRFYRNEVERAASSAKIIVDCSGKALQELLKAEKLPLAIKPNIDELSAFCGQKLENEGEVLNIARSLIDRGMKLVVVSMGEKGGLFVSREGAIHAQYLLSGVKSTVGAGDAMVAGIAKSISDNAKLEDIARLGTAFAVGKLQKFGPALPEKTIIENLAQKVECRRVG
;
A
#
# COMPACT_ATOMS: atom_id res chain seq x y z
N MET A 1 2.35 -4.64 18.80
CA MET A 1 1.37 -5.51 18.06
C MET A 1 1.98 -5.81 16.70
N LYS A 2 2.05 -7.09 16.30
CA LYS A 2 2.52 -7.53 14.99
C LYS A 2 1.64 -6.93 13.88
N ILE A 3 2.23 -6.56 12.76
CA ILE A 3 1.51 -6.13 11.56
C ILE A 3 1.78 -7.15 10.46
N ALA A 4 0.71 -7.77 9.93
CA ALA A 4 0.79 -8.70 8.81
C ALA A 4 0.33 -8.02 7.52
N THR A 5 1.07 -8.19 6.43
CA THR A 5 0.66 -7.66 5.13
C THR A 5 0.33 -8.77 4.15
N LEU A 6 -0.73 -8.57 3.38
CA LEU A 6 -1.20 -9.49 2.36
C LEU A 6 -1.03 -8.87 0.98
N THR A 7 -0.34 -9.60 0.08
CA THR A 7 -0.11 -9.21 -1.31
C THR A 7 -0.44 -10.37 -2.24
N VAL A 8 -1.60 -10.34 -2.89
CA VAL A 8 -2.05 -11.44 -3.76
C VAL A 8 -1.51 -11.37 -5.19
N ASN A 9 -0.88 -10.25 -5.57
CA ASN A 9 -0.33 -10.04 -6.92
C ASN A 9 1.02 -9.30 -6.86
N PRO A 10 2.03 -9.87 -6.18
CA PRO A 10 3.37 -9.29 -6.12
C PRO A 10 4.01 -9.23 -7.51
N ALA A 11 5.11 -8.50 -7.61
CA ALA A 11 5.89 -8.41 -8.84
C ALA A 11 7.38 -8.22 -8.51
N ILE A 12 8.25 -8.63 -9.42
CA ILE A 12 9.62 -8.12 -9.50
C ILE A 12 9.53 -6.80 -10.25
N ASP A 13 9.96 -5.70 -9.62
CA ASP A 13 10.01 -4.39 -10.26
C ASP A 13 11.40 -4.20 -10.89
N GLU A 14 11.47 -4.29 -12.22
CA GLU A 14 12.67 -4.05 -13.01
C GLU A 14 12.68 -2.60 -13.49
N THR A 15 13.66 -1.82 -13.04
CA THR A 15 13.87 -0.44 -13.50
C THR A 15 15.05 -0.39 -14.46
N ILE A 16 14.80 0.04 -15.69
CA ILE A 16 15.78 0.14 -16.78
C ILE A 16 16.03 1.62 -17.07
N HIS A 17 17.29 2.05 -16.99
CA HIS A 17 17.69 3.41 -17.35
C HIS A 17 18.22 3.44 -18.78
N LEU A 18 17.61 4.30 -19.60
CA LEU A 18 18.00 4.58 -20.98
C LEU A 18 18.35 6.06 -21.14
N LYS A 19 19.17 6.40 -22.15
CA LYS A 19 19.32 7.81 -22.57
C LYS A 19 18.03 8.35 -23.14
N LYS A 20 17.42 7.59 -24.07
CA LYS A 20 16.18 7.94 -24.73
C LYS A 20 15.47 6.70 -25.23
N LEU A 21 14.16 6.62 -25.04
CA LEU A 21 13.31 5.56 -25.56
C LEU A 21 12.74 5.96 -26.93
N GLU A 22 13.12 5.23 -27.98
CA GLU A 22 12.61 5.44 -29.34
C GLU A 22 11.94 4.18 -29.88
N ARG A 23 10.73 4.29 -30.34
CA ARG A 23 9.96 3.15 -30.88
C ARG A 23 10.64 2.56 -32.11
N GLY A 24 10.73 1.23 -32.16
CA GLY A 24 11.28 0.51 -33.32
C GLY A 24 12.80 0.46 -33.36
N HIS A 25 13.51 0.94 -32.34
CA HIS A 25 14.96 0.92 -32.26
C HIS A 25 15.45 -0.07 -31.21
N VAL A 26 16.71 -0.52 -31.37
CA VAL A 26 17.41 -1.32 -30.36
C VAL A 26 18.08 -0.38 -29.37
N HIS A 27 17.74 -0.52 -28.09
CA HIS A 27 18.34 0.26 -27.01
C HIS A 27 19.36 -0.54 -26.24
N ARG A 28 20.41 0.11 -25.72
CA ARG A 28 21.34 -0.43 -24.74
C ARG A 28 21.10 0.29 -23.43
N ALA A 29 20.64 -0.47 -22.42
CA ALA A 29 20.43 0.06 -21.08
C ALA A 29 21.76 0.49 -20.46
N GLU A 30 21.75 1.61 -19.75
CA GLU A 30 22.88 2.07 -18.93
C GLU A 30 22.96 1.31 -17.62
N GLU A 31 21.79 1.02 -17.05
CA GLU A 31 21.61 0.31 -15.80
C GLU A 31 20.26 -0.44 -15.79
N ALA A 32 20.23 -1.60 -15.15
CA ALA A 32 19.01 -2.28 -14.78
C ALA A 32 19.04 -2.66 -13.29
N ARG A 33 17.94 -2.40 -12.57
CA ARG A 33 17.78 -2.72 -11.15
C ARG A 33 16.55 -3.55 -10.95
N PHE A 34 16.65 -4.58 -10.09
CA PHE A 34 15.55 -5.46 -9.74
C PHE A 34 15.24 -5.31 -8.24
N ASN A 35 13.98 -5.13 -7.91
CA ASN A 35 13.52 -5.06 -6.54
C ASN A 35 12.32 -5.99 -6.33
N ALA A 36 12.24 -6.61 -5.17
CA ALA A 36 11.01 -7.25 -4.73
C ALA A 36 9.93 -6.18 -4.59
N GLY A 37 8.81 -6.36 -5.28
CA GLY A 37 7.73 -5.39 -5.36
C GLY A 37 6.37 -5.99 -5.04
N GLY A 38 5.41 -5.10 -4.90
CA GLY A 38 4.05 -5.39 -4.48
C GLY A 38 3.69 -4.52 -3.29
N LYS A 39 2.48 -3.93 -3.31
CA LYS A 39 2.10 -2.91 -2.32
C LYS A 39 2.27 -3.37 -0.88
N GLY A 40 1.77 -4.56 -0.50
CA GLY A 40 1.92 -5.07 0.86
C GLY A 40 3.37 -5.40 1.22
N ILE A 41 4.20 -5.83 0.26
CA ILE A 41 5.63 -6.07 0.47
C ILE A 41 6.34 -4.72 0.74
N ASN A 42 6.01 -3.67 -0.01
CA ASN A 42 6.53 -2.33 0.22
C ASN A 42 6.11 -1.79 1.60
N VAL A 43 4.85 -2.01 2.01
CA VAL A 43 4.36 -1.67 3.34
C VAL A 43 5.18 -2.40 4.41
N ALA A 44 5.41 -3.71 4.26
CA ALA A 44 6.17 -4.53 5.20
C ALA A 44 7.62 -4.06 5.33
N ALA A 45 8.29 -3.77 4.21
CA ALA A 45 9.66 -3.24 4.22
C ALA A 45 9.74 -1.89 4.97
N CYS A 46 8.81 -0.96 4.71
CA CYS A 46 8.75 0.32 5.42
C CYS A 46 8.50 0.15 6.93
N LEU A 47 7.66 -0.81 7.33
CA LEU A 47 7.40 -1.12 8.73
C LEU A 47 8.64 -1.71 9.42
N ALA A 48 9.32 -2.64 8.75
CA ALA A 48 10.54 -3.27 9.27
C ALA A 48 11.68 -2.25 9.42
N ASP A 49 11.88 -1.34 8.45
CA ASP A 49 12.82 -0.21 8.57
C ASP A 49 12.51 0.69 9.78
N PHE A 50 11.24 0.76 10.16
CA PHE A 50 10.80 1.48 11.36
C PHE A 50 10.79 0.62 12.62
N SER A 51 11.42 -0.57 12.59
CA SER A 51 11.56 -1.53 13.70
C SER A 51 10.21 -2.07 14.22
N VAL A 52 9.26 -2.30 13.31
CA VAL A 52 7.98 -2.96 13.61
C VAL A 52 8.08 -4.44 13.31
N GLU A 53 7.63 -5.29 14.24
CA GLU A 53 7.50 -6.73 13.99
C GLU A 53 6.47 -6.98 12.87
N THR A 54 6.94 -7.56 11.76
CA THR A 54 6.18 -7.62 10.52
C THR A 54 6.18 -9.02 9.93
N ALA A 55 5.03 -9.44 9.41
CA ALA A 55 4.87 -10.66 8.64
C ALA A 55 4.29 -10.34 7.25
N VAL A 56 4.56 -11.20 6.28
CA VAL A 56 4.05 -11.09 4.91
C VAL A 56 3.37 -12.38 4.48
N THR A 57 2.30 -12.26 3.68
CA THR A 57 1.65 -13.40 3.04
C THR A 57 1.06 -13.03 1.68
N GLY A 58 0.65 -14.02 0.93
CA GLY A 58 0.10 -13.91 -0.42
C GLY A 58 0.60 -15.04 -1.30
N PHE A 59 0.86 -14.77 -2.58
CA PHE A 59 1.30 -15.78 -3.56
C PHE A 59 2.60 -15.36 -4.23
N LEU A 60 3.61 -16.24 -4.21
CA LEU A 60 4.90 -16.05 -4.91
C LEU A 60 5.20 -17.24 -5.82
N GLY A 61 5.75 -16.97 -7.00
CA GLY A 61 6.31 -18.00 -7.85
C GLY A 61 7.59 -18.58 -7.25
N SER A 62 7.70 -19.90 -7.19
CA SER A 62 8.88 -20.60 -6.63
C SER A 62 10.13 -20.47 -7.50
N ALA A 63 9.98 -20.24 -8.81
CA ALA A 63 11.10 -20.19 -9.74
C ALA A 63 11.97 -18.93 -9.63
N ASN A 64 11.42 -17.82 -9.11
CA ASN A 64 12.14 -16.54 -8.98
C ASN A 64 11.89 -15.84 -7.61
N SER A 65 11.68 -16.63 -6.55
CA SER A 65 11.38 -16.13 -5.19
C SER A 65 12.59 -15.50 -4.47
N ARG A 66 13.81 -15.80 -4.90
CA ARG A 66 15.06 -15.43 -4.22
C ARG A 66 15.15 -13.94 -3.83
N LEU A 67 14.76 -13.04 -4.72
CA LEU A 67 14.79 -11.58 -4.46
C LEU A 67 13.89 -11.18 -3.29
N PHE A 68 12.74 -11.83 -3.15
CA PHE A 68 11.81 -11.62 -2.04
C PHE A 68 12.37 -12.20 -0.73
N GLU A 69 12.92 -13.40 -0.77
CA GLU A 69 13.52 -14.07 0.38
C GLU A 69 14.71 -13.29 0.95
N GLU A 70 15.58 -12.75 0.08
CA GLU A 70 16.68 -11.87 0.47
C GLU A 70 16.15 -10.58 1.16
N LEU A 71 15.07 -9.98 0.64
CA LEU A 71 14.43 -8.82 1.27
C LEU A 71 13.87 -9.20 2.66
N PHE A 72 13.12 -10.31 2.76
CA PHE A 72 12.49 -10.70 4.02
C PHE A 72 13.55 -11.05 5.07
N GLN A 73 14.60 -11.76 4.69
CA GLN A 73 15.69 -12.11 5.58
C GLN A 73 16.45 -10.86 6.07
N SER A 74 16.80 -9.94 5.17
CA SER A 74 17.56 -8.73 5.54
C SER A 74 16.80 -7.77 6.45
N HIS A 75 15.47 -7.78 6.39
CA HIS A 75 14.60 -6.94 7.20
C HIS A 75 13.94 -7.69 8.38
N HIS A 76 14.30 -8.96 8.60
CA HIS A 76 13.71 -9.81 9.64
C HIS A 76 12.16 -9.90 9.56
N ILE A 77 11.63 -9.94 8.33
CA ILE A 77 10.20 -10.08 8.05
C ILE A 77 9.83 -11.57 8.07
N GLU A 78 8.82 -11.94 8.82
CA GLU A 78 8.29 -13.32 8.83
C GLU A 78 7.59 -13.62 7.51
N ASP A 79 8.10 -14.63 6.79
CA ASP A 79 7.58 -15.04 5.48
C ASP A 79 6.57 -16.19 5.62
N ARG A 80 5.28 -15.90 5.34
CA ARG A 80 4.20 -16.88 5.21
C ARG A 80 3.59 -16.87 3.81
N PHE A 81 4.35 -16.52 2.77
CA PHE A 81 3.86 -16.59 1.39
C PHE A 81 3.61 -18.03 0.95
N ILE A 82 2.53 -18.25 0.23
CA ILE A 82 2.24 -19.50 -0.46
C ILE A 82 3.06 -19.52 -1.76
N ARG A 83 3.88 -20.56 -1.94
CA ARG A 83 4.68 -20.76 -3.15
C ARG A 83 3.86 -21.57 -4.17
N TYR A 84 3.68 -21.03 -5.39
CA TYR A 84 3.13 -21.76 -6.51
C TYR A 84 4.23 -22.14 -7.50
N GLU A 85 4.02 -23.17 -8.31
CA GLU A 85 4.95 -23.56 -9.37
C GLU A 85 4.91 -22.51 -10.48
N GLY A 86 6.04 -21.91 -10.82
CA GLY A 86 6.18 -20.85 -11.83
C GLY A 86 6.87 -19.60 -11.31
N GLU A 87 6.69 -18.52 -12.04
CA GLU A 87 7.36 -17.23 -11.77
C GLU A 87 6.38 -16.17 -11.26
N THR A 88 6.82 -15.38 -10.31
CA THR A 88 6.22 -14.09 -10.02
C THR A 88 6.42 -13.15 -11.20
N ARG A 89 5.38 -12.43 -11.60
CA ARG A 89 5.44 -11.48 -12.72
C ARG A 89 6.51 -10.42 -12.53
N THR A 90 7.01 -9.87 -13.64
CA THR A 90 7.91 -8.71 -13.65
C THR A 90 7.17 -7.49 -14.15
N ASN A 91 7.24 -6.37 -13.45
CA ASN A 91 6.85 -5.06 -13.95
C ASN A 91 8.12 -4.37 -14.46
N ILE A 92 8.05 -3.77 -15.64
CA ILE A 92 9.18 -3.07 -16.26
C ILE A 92 8.91 -1.58 -16.19
N LYS A 93 9.87 -0.85 -15.65
CA LYS A 93 9.89 0.60 -15.58
C LYS A 93 11.05 1.13 -16.38
N ILE A 94 10.77 1.87 -17.44
CA ILE A 94 11.78 2.50 -18.28
C ILE A 94 11.87 3.98 -17.86
N VAL A 95 13.06 4.40 -17.48
CA VAL A 95 13.37 5.80 -17.12
C VAL A 95 14.27 6.39 -18.21
N ASP A 96 13.82 7.45 -18.85
CA ASP A 96 14.55 8.18 -19.89
C ASP A 96 14.28 9.69 -19.79
N GLU A 97 15.28 10.53 -19.98
CA GLU A 97 15.18 12.00 -20.01
C GLU A 97 14.29 12.62 -18.91
N GLY A 98 14.13 11.94 -17.77
CA GLY A 98 13.29 12.36 -16.64
C GLY A 98 11.83 11.93 -16.72
N GLU A 99 11.43 11.21 -17.78
CA GLU A 99 10.14 10.56 -17.90
C GLU A 99 10.20 9.10 -17.46
N THR A 100 9.04 8.52 -17.17
CA THR A 100 8.92 7.11 -16.78
C THR A 100 7.80 6.44 -17.56
N THR A 101 8.13 5.31 -18.20
CA THR A 101 7.15 4.43 -18.85
C THR A 101 7.02 3.13 -18.08
N ASP A 102 5.83 2.82 -17.57
CA ASP A 102 5.53 1.60 -16.84
C ASP A 102 4.87 0.56 -17.75
N ILE A 103 5.41 -0.68 -17.75
CA ILE A 103 4.84 -1.86 -18.41
C ILE A 103 4.57 -2.91 -17.34
N ASN A 104 3.31 -3.01 -16.92
CA ASN A 104 2.89 -3.92 -15.86
C ASN A 104 2.37 -5.23 -16.45
N LEU A 105 3.07 -6.34 -16.19
CA LEU A 105 2.62 -7.66 -16.61
C LEU A 105 1.49 -8.17 -15.71
N GLN A 106 0.68 -9.05 -16.27
CA GLN A 106 -0.38 -9.73 -15.53
C GLN A 106 0.23 -10.82 -14.64
N GLY A 107 -0.26 -10.93 -13.40
CA GLY A 107 0.15 -11.99 -12.50
C GLY A 107 -0.57 -13.31 -12.77
N VAL A 108 -0.20 -14.33 -11.98
CA VAL A 108 -0.81 -15.66 -12.02
C VAL A 108 -2.01 -15.69 -11.06
N SER A 109 -3.12 -16.22 -11.53
CA SER A 109 -4.32 -16.41 -10.69
C SER A 109 -4.14 -17.66 -9.81
N PRO A 110 -4.32 -17.51 -8.48
CA PRO A 110 -4.24 -18.65 -7.58
C PRO A 110 -5.41 -19.64 -7.81
N THR A 111 -5.18 -20.88 -7.42
CA THR A 111 -6.21 -21.92 -7.37
C THR A 111 -7.12 -21.73 -6.16
N VAL A 112 -8.26 -22.45 -6.15
CA VAL A 112 -9.19 -22.44 -5.00
C VAL A 112 -8.50 -22.94 -3.73
N GLU A 113 -7.65 -23.97 -3.85
CA GLU A 113 -6.90 -24.54 -2.73
C GLU A 113 -5.86 -23.57 -2.18
N GLU A 114 -5.19 -22.80 -3.04
CA GLU A 114 -4.26 -21.76 -2.60
C GLU A 114 -4.98 -20.60 -1.91
N ILE A 115 -6.15 -20.20 -2.41
CA ILE A 115 -6.99 -19.20 -1.74
C ILE A 115 -7.42 -19.71 -0.35
N ALA A 116 -7.84 -20.96 -0.22
CA ALA A 116 -8.21 -21.54 1.08
C ALA A 116 -7.02 -21.59 2.06
N LYS A 117 -5.81 -21.92 1.57
CA LYS A 117 -4.58 -21.85 2.39
C LYS A 117 -4.30 -20.42 2.85
N LEU A 118 -4.45 -19.43 1.98
CA LEU A 118 -4.27 -18.02 2.33
C LEU A 118 -5.26 -17.58 3.40
N GLN A 119 -6.52 -18.01 3.30
CA GLN A 119 -7.54 -17.71 4.29
C GLN A 119 -7.19 -18.27 5.68
N ASN A 120 -6.65 -19.49 5.75
CA ASN A 120 -6.18 -20.05 7.01
C ASN A 120 -5.02 -19.22 7.61
N ILE A 121 -4.06 -18.79 6.80
CA ILE A 121 -2.97 -17.93 7.26
C ILE A 121 -3.49 -16.58 7.78
N VAL A 122 -4.49 -16.00 7.11
CA VAL A 122 -5.14 -14.76 7.57
C VAL A 122 -5.86 -14.99 8.90
N ASP A 123 -6.53 -16.13 9.08
CA ASP A 123 -7.19 -16.49 10.34
C ASP A 123 -6.19 -16.68 11.47
N ASP A 124 -5.02 -17.28 11.19
CA ASP A 124 -3.93 -17.40 12.16
C ASP A 124 -3.44 -16.02 12.61
N PHE A 125 -3.22 -15.09 11.69
CA PHE A 125 -2.85 -13.71 12.04
C PHE A 125 -3.92 -12.99 12.87
N ILE A 126 -5.21 -13.21 12.56
CA ILE A 126 -6.32 -12.68 13.37
C ILE A 126 -6.28 -13.26 14.79
N ALA A 127 -6.06 -14.58 14.93
CA ALA A 127 -5.94 -15.26 16.21
C ALA A 127 -4.72 -14.79 17.03
N GLU A 128 -3.61 -14.47 16.36
CA GLU A 128 -2.43 -13.86 16.96
C GLU A 128 -2.66 -12.39 17.38
N GLY A 129 -3.81 -11.80 17.06
CA GLY A 129 -4.13 -10.39 17.34
C GLY A 129 -3.38 -9.39 16.49
N ALA A 130 -2.90 -9.79 15.29
CA ALA A 130 -2.20 -8.92 14.38
C ALA A 130 -3.13 -7.87 13.75
N LEU A 131 -2.56 -6.71 13.40
CA LEU A 131 -3.17 -5.79 12.45
C LEU A 131 -2.87 -6.29 11.04
N ILE A 132 -3.88 -6.41 10.19
CA ILE A 132 -3.72 -6.91 8.83
C ILE A 132 -3.82 -5.76 7.82
N VAL A 133 -2.85 -5.66 6.93
CA VAL A 133 -2.87 -4.73 5.79
C VAL A 133 -3.02 -5.53 4.51
N MET A 134 -4.20 -5.50 3.90
CA MET A 134 -4.46 -6.11 2.59
C MET A 134 -4.20 -5.06 1.50
N SER A 135 -3.22 -5.29 0.62
CA SER A 135 -2.77 -4.23 -0.28
C SER A 135 -2.39 -4.73 -1.66
N GLY A 136 -2.78 -3.96 -2.69
CA GLY A 136 -2.40 -4.17 -4.07
C GLY A 136 -3.55 -4.52 -5.01
N SER A 137 -3.19 -4.75 -6.28
CA SER A 137 -4.12 -5.19 -7.31
C SER A 137 -4.41 -6.69 -7.18
N LEU A 138 -5.55 -7.11 -7.70
CA LEU A 138 -5.87 -8.52 -7.84
C LEU A 138 -5.25 -9.08 -9.13
N PRO A 139 -4.80 -10.35 -9.14
CA PRO A 139 -4.36 -11.00 -10.37
C PRO A 139 -5.55 -11.25 -11.32
N PRO A 140 -5.30 -11.51 -12.61
CA PRO A 140 -6.35 -11.82 -13.58
C PRO A 140 -7.25 -12.96 -13.09
N LYS A 141 -8.54 -12.91 -13.43
CA LYS A 141 -9.55 -13.93 -13.07
C LYS A 141 -9.85 -14.07 -11.56
N MET A 142 -9.15 -13.36 -10.68
CA MET A 142 -9.54 -13.30 -9.27
C MET A 142 -10.82 -12.47 -9.13
N ASP A 143 -11.76 -12.93 -8.29
CA ASP A 143 -13.02 -12.23 -8.07
C ASP A 143 -12.75 -10.80 -7.55
N PRO A 144 -13.27 -9.76 -8.20
CA PRO A 144 -13.13 -8.38 -7.71
C PRO A 144 -13.61 -8.17 -6.27
N ARG A 145 -14.48 -9.06 -5.77
CA ARG A 145 -14.99 -9.05 -4.39
C ARG A 145 -14.03 -9.67 -3.37
N PHE A 146 -12.83 -10.11 -3.78
CA PHE A 146 -11.90 -10.80 -2.88
C PHE A 146 -11.68 -10.04 -1.57
N TYR A 147 -11.26 -8.77 -1.61
CA TYR A 147 -11.02 -7.98 -0.39
C TYR A 147 -12.29 -7.76 0.43
N ARG A 148 -13.42 -7.54 -0.24
CA ARG A 148 -14.73 -7.48 0.41
C ARG A 148 -15.02 -8.78 1.17
N ASN A 149 -14.92 -9.92 0.50
CA ASN A 149 -15.21 -11.22 1.09
C ASN A 149 -14.31 -11.51 2.29
N GLU A 150 -13.03 -11.17 2.21
CA GLU A 150 -12.09 -11.33 3.33
C GLU A 150 -12.46 -10.45 4.53
N VAL A 151 -12.85 -9.20 4.30
CA VAL A 151 -13.29 -8.29 5.37
C VAL A 151 -14.62 -8.76 6.00
N GLU A 152 -15.58 -9.21 5.19
CA GLU A 152 -16.87 -9.72 5.67
C GLU A 152 -16.73 -11.05 6.44
N ARG A 153 -15.81 -11.93 6.00
CA ARG A 153 -15.50 -13.22 6.63
C ARG A 153 -14.78 -13.06 7.97
N ALA A 154 -13.90 -12.09 8.07
CA ALA A 154 -13.06 -11.90 9.25
C ALA A 154 -13.90 -11.63 10.51
N ALA A 155 -13.41 -12.09 11.67
CA ALA A 155 -14.03 -11.82 12.95
C ALA A 155 -14.25 -10.31 13.19
N SER A 156 -15.28 -9.94 13.97
CA SER A 156 -15.58 -8.53 14.25
C SER A 156 -14.45 -7.80 15.00
N SER A 157 -13.59 -8.56 15.69
CA SER A 157 -12.40 -8.04 16.38
C SER A 157 -11.20 -7.83 15.45
N ALA A 158 -11.23 -8.34 14.21
CA ALA A 158 -10.12 -8.21 13.28
C ALA A 158 -9.88 -6.74 12.90
N LYS A 159 -8.61 -6.32 12.97
CA LYS A 159 -8.17 -4.99 12.56
C LYS A 159 -7.61 -5.09 11.14
N ILE A 160 -8.38 -4.65 10.15
CA ILE A 160 -8.01 -4.76 8.73
C ILE A 160 -7.94 -3.38 8.10
N ILE A 161 -6.81 -3.06 7.49
CA ILE A 161 -6.62 -1.91 6.60
C ILE A 161 -6.60 -2.44 5.18
N VAL A 162 -7.28 -1.76 4.23
CA VAL A 162 -7.27 -2.15 2.82
C VAL A 162 -6.79 -0.99 1.95
N ASP A 163 -5.77 -1.24 1.12
CA ASP A 163 -5.28 -0.33 0.09
C ASP A 163 -5.33 -1.01 -1.28
N CYS A 164 -6.47 -0.93 -1.92
CA CYS A 164 -6.72 -1.48 -3.26
C CYS A 164 -7.33 -0.42 -4.19
N SER A 165 -7.38 -0.73 -5.47
CA SER A 165 -7.84 0.20 -6.51
C SER A 165 -8.85 -0.42 -7.47
N GLY A 166 -9.44 0.39 -8.33
CA GLY A 166 -10.31 -0.05 -9.41
C GLY A 166 -11.55 -0.80 -8.92
N LYS A 167 -11.87 -1.89 -9.62
CA LYS A 167 -13.07 -2.70 -9.31
C LYS A 167 -13.05 -3.29 -7.89
N ALA A 168 -11.87 -3.67 -7.39
CA ALA A 168 -11.74 -4.23 -6.06
C ALA A 168 -12.12 -3.22 -4.96
N LEU A 169 -11.73 -1.95 -5.12
CA LEU A 169 -12.13 -0.88 -4.22
C LEU A 169 -13.65 -0.61 -4.31
N GLN A 170 -14.19 -0.56 -5.53
CA GLN A 170 -15.63 -0.36 -5.73
C GLN A 170 -16.47 -1.44 -5.06
N GLU A 171 -16.07 -2.71 -5.17
CA GLU A 171 -16.75 -3.82 -4.50
C GLU A 171 -16.58 -3.78 -2.98
N LEU A 172 -15.39 -3.45 -2.49
CA LEU A 172 -15.12 -3.29 -1.06
C LEU A 172 -16.03 -2.23 -0.44
N LEU A 173 -16.18 -1.08 -1.10
CA LEU A 173 -16.98 0.04 -0.59
C LEU A 173 -18.50 -0.21 -0.66
N LYS A 174 -18.95 -1.27 -1.35
CA LYS A 174 -20.36 -1.76 -1.31
C LYS A 174 -20.61 -2.73 -0.17
N ALA A 175 -19.58 -3.20 0.54
CA ALA A 175 -19.72 -4.18 1.62
C ALA A 175 -20.62 -3.68 2.75
N GLU A 176 -21.34 -4.60 3.39
CA GLU A 176 -22.10 -4.29 4.62
C GLU A 176 -21.14 -4.05 5.79
N LYS A 177 -20.12 -4.90 5.92
CA LYS A 177 -19.04 -4.73 6.89
C LYS A 177 -17.83 -4.10 6.21
N LEU A 178 -17.46 -2.91 6.63
CA LEU A 178 -16.30 -2.17 6.12
C LEU A 178 -15.02 -2.50 6.92
N PRO A 179 -13.83 -2.37 6.31
CA PRO A 179 -12.57 -2.51 7.03
C PRO A 179 -12.39 -1.38 8.06
N LEU A 180 -11.41 -1.54 8.93
CA LEU A 180 -11.04 -0.51 9.90
C LEU A 180 -10.62 0.79 9.21
N ALA A 181 -9.80 0.67 8.14
CA ALA A 181 -9.33 1.83 7.38
C ALA A 181 -9.11 1.52 5.91
N ILE A 182 -9.18 2.56 5.08
CA ILE A 182 -8.77 2.56 3.67
C ILE A 182 -7.90 3.78 3.36
N LYS A 183 -7.12 3.67 2.26
CA LYS A 183 -6.35 4.80 1.73
C LYS A 183 -6.50 4.92 0.20
N PRO A 184 -7.61 5.37 -0.36
CA PRO A 184 -7.70 5.74 -1.76
C PRO A 184 -6.94 7.03 -2.06
N ASN A 185 -6.58 7.24 -3.33
CA ASN A 185 -6.28 8.57 -3.84
C ASN A 185 -7.57 9.28 -4.34
N ILE A 186 -7.45 10.57 -4.73
CA ILE A 186 -8.58 11.35 -5.24
C ILE A 186 -9.23 10.70 -6.47
N ASP A 187 -8.43 10.17 -7.41
CA ASP A 187 -8.93 9.60 -8.66
C ASP A 187 -9.68 8.29 -8.39
N GLU A 188 -9.18 7.46 -7.48
CA GLU A 188 -9.84 6.22 -7.05
C GLU A 188 -11.17 6.51 -6.34
N LEU A 189 -11.21 7.54 -5.50
CA LEU A 189 -12.43 7.96 -4.83
C LEU A 189 -13.44 8.58 -5.82
N SER A 190 -12.97 9.39 -6.76
CA SER A 190 -13.77 9.96 -7.86
C SER A 190 -14.40 8.86 -8.71
N ALA A 191 -13.62 7.83 -9.06
CA ALA A 191 -14.10 6.68 -9.83
C ALA A 191 -15.17 5.87 -9.07
N PHE A 192 -15.06 5.77 -7.74
CA PHE A 192 -16.09 5.15 -6.91
C PHE A 192 -17.39 5.98 -6.91
N CYS A 193 -17.29 7.30 -6.80
CA CYS A 193 -18.46 8.20 -6.76
C CYS A 193 -19.10 8.40 -8.15
N GLY A 194 -18.42 7.99 -9.23
CA GLY A 194 -18.86 8.22 -10.61
C GLY A 194 -18.83 9.69 -11.04
N GLN A 195 -18.12 10.54 -10.28
CA GLN A 195 -17.94 11.96 -10.58
C GLN A 195 -16.55 12.44 -10.14
N LYS A 196 -16.03 13.46 -10.82
CA LYS A 196 -14.75 14.08 -10.45
C LYS A 196 -14.92 14.87 -9.15
N LEU A 197 -14.04 14.62 -8.19
CA LEU A 197 -13.95 15.38 -6.94
C LEU A 197 -12.97 16.53 -7.14
N GLU A 198 -13.45 17.77 -7.06
CA GLU A 198 -12.65 18.95 -7.44
C GLU A 198 -12.09 19.71 -6.24
N ASN A 199 -12.71 19.54 -5.06
CA ASN A 199 -12.33 20.29 -3.88
C ASN A 199 -12.31 19.41 -2.61
N GLU A 200 -11.65 19.91 -1.57
CA GLU A 200 -11.51 19.23 -0.27
C GLU A 200 -12.84 18.92 0.40
N GLY A 201 -13.85 19.80 0.24
CA GLY A 201 -15.16 19.62 0.85
C GLY A 201 -15.92 18.43 0.28
N GLU A 202 -15.82 18.20 -1.05
CA GLU A 202 -16.43 17.03 -1.69
C GLU A 202 -15.75 15.74 -1.22
N VAL A 203 -14.41 15.72 -1.16
CA VAL A 203 -13.63 14.60 -0.64
C VAL A 203 -14.00 14.30 0.81
N LEU A 204 -14.12 15.34 1.64
CA LEU A 204 -14.51 15.23 3.04
C LEU A 204 -15.92 14.62 3.21
N ASN A 205 -16.89 15.06 2.41
CA ASN A 205 -18.25 14.55 2.47
C ASN A 205 -18.31 13.04 2.16
N ILE A 206 -17.60 12.60 1.14
CA ILE A 206 -17.54 11.17 0.81
C ILE A 206 -16.83 10.39 1.93
N ALA A 207 -15.70 10.88 2.42
CA ALA A 207 -14.99 10.22 3.52
C ALA A 207 -15.87 10.12 4.78
N ARG A 208 -16.61 11.17 5.14
CA ARG A 208 -17.58 11.15 6.25
C ARG A 208 -18.69 10.12 6.06
N SER A 209 -19.23 10.00 4.86
CA SER A 209 -20.26 8.99 4.58
C SER A 209 -19.77 7.56 4.84
N LEU A 210 -18.48 7.29 4.58
CA LEU A 210 -17.85 5.99 4.89
C LEU A 210 -17.63 5.80 6.40
N ILE A 211 -17.27 6.87 7.12
CA ILE A 211 -17.18 6.86 8.60
C ILE A 211 -18.54 6.57 9.23
N ASP A 212 -19.61 7.20 8.72
CA ASP A 212 -20.99 7.00 9.20
C ASP A 212 -21.46 5.55 8.97
N ARG A 213 -20.99 4.90 7.90
CA ARG A 213 -21.22 3.48 7.63
C ARG A 213 -20.39 2.53 8.51
N GLY A 214 -19.55 3.04 9.42
CA GLY A 214 -18.85 2.24 10.43
C GLY A 214 -17.34 2.11 10.26
N MET A 215 -16.76 2.67 9.20
CA MET A 215 -15.30 2.73 9.06
C MET A 215 -14.69 3.60 10.17
N LYS A 216 -13.49 3.27 10.64
CA LYS A 216 -12.84 4.04 11.72
C LYS A 216 -11.95 5.15 11.19
N LEU A 217 -11.32 4.93 10.03
CA LEU A 217 -10.43 5.89 9.40
C LEU A 217 -10.53 5.81 7.88
N VAL A 218 -10.69 6.96 7.24
CA VAL A 218 -10.54 7.13 5.79
C VAL A 218 -9.40 8.10 5.55
N VAL A 219 -8.40 7.69 4.76
CA VAL A 219 -7.30 8.55 4.36
C VAL A 219 -7.37 8.73 2.85
N VAL A 220 -7.45 9.97 2.38
CA VAL A 220 -7.43 10.27 0.95
C VAL A 220 -6.14 10.96 0.60
N SER A 221 -5.27 10.28 -0.18
CA SER A 221 -4.03 10.88 -0.65
C SER A 221 -4.27 11.79 -1.85
N MET A 222 -3.63 12.99 -1.83
CA MET A 222 -3.87 14.08 -2.78
C MET A 222 -2.59 14.54 -3.48
N GLY A 223 -1.61 13.64 -3.61
CA GLY A 223 -0.32 13.94 -4.22
C GLY A 223 0.44 15.02 -3.45
N GLU A 224 0.91 16.05 -4.14
CA GLU A 224 1.65 17.16 -3.54
C GLU A 224 0.82 17.99 -2.53
N LYS A 225 -0.50 17.89 -2.61
CA LYS A 225 -1.42 18.51 -1.65
C LYS A 225 -1.50 17.76 -0.32
N GLY A 226 -0.75 16.67 -0.14
CA GLY A 226 -0.73 15.90 1.11
C GLY A 226 -1.84 14.86 1.20
N GLY A 227 -2.52 14.80 2.34
CA GLY A 227 -3.60 13.83 2.58
C GLY A 227 -4.68 14.34 3.53
N LEU A 228 -5.91 13.89 3.31
CA LEU A 228 -7.06 14.14 4.18
C LEU A 228 -7.32 12.90 5.03
N PHE A 229 -7.23 13.04 6.35
CA PHE A 229 -7.43 11.98 7.34
C PHE A 229 -8.75 12.22 8.07
N VAL A 230 -9.70 11.29 7.95
CA VAL A 230 -11.06 11.47 8.48
C VAL A 230 -11.43 10.31 9.40
N SER A 231 -11.88 10.62 10.61
CA SER A 231 -12.40 9.68 11.59
C SER A 231 -13.59 10.28 12.33
N ARG A 232 -14.14 9.57 13.31
CA ARG A 232 -15.16 10.16 14.22
C ARG A 232 -14.62 11.27 15.11
N GLU A 233 -13.31 11.39 15.31
CA GLU A 233 -12.68 12.48 16.06
C GLU A 233 -12.64 13.80 15.28
N GLY A 234 -12.91 13.76 13.98
CA GLY A 234 -12.87 14.89 13.06
C GLY A 234 -12.11 14.60 11.77
N ALA A 235 -11.69 15.66 11.10
CA ALA A 235 -10.91 15.58 9.89
C ALA A 235 -9.64 16.46 9.98
N ILE A 236 -8.53 15.94 9.47
CA ILE A 236 -7.23 16.62 9.43
C ILE A 236 -6.69 16.57 8.02
N HIS A 237 -6.35 17.73 7.47
CA HIS A 237 -5.52 17.85 6.29
C HIS A 237 -4.06 17.92 6.74
N ALA A 238 -3.25 16.96 6.30
CA ALA A 238 -1.83 16.90 6.62
C ALA A 238 -1.01 17.08 5.34
N GLN A 239 -0.05 18.02 5.37
CA GLN A 239 0.82 18.35 4.24
C GLN A 239 2.26 18.56 4.69
N TYR A 240 3.19 18.27 3.80
CA TYR A 240 4.60 18.59 3.94
C TYR A 240 5.13 19.13 2.61
N LEU A 241 5.65 20.35 2.63
CA LEU A 241 6.26 20.94 1.42
C LEU A 241 7.67 20.38 1.25
N LEU A 242 7.83 19.52 0.27
CA LEU A 242 9.10 18.88 -0.06
C LEU A 242 9.72 19.55 -1.29
N SER A 243 10.98 19.99 -1.17
CA SER A 243 11.81 20.36 -2.31
C SER A 243 12.70 19.18 -2.72
N GLY A 244 12.62 18.77 -3.99
CA GLY A 244 13.44 17.70 -4.54
C GLY A 244 12.91 16.29 -4.25
N VAL A 245 12.10 15.76 -5.16
CA VAL A 245 11.59 14.39 -5.15
C VAL A 245 12.54 13.50 -5.94
N LYS A 246 13.00 12.38 -5.37
CA LYS A 246 13.84 11.39 -6.06
C LYS A 246 13.02 10.34 -6.77
N SER A 247 11.93 9.90 -6.15
CA SER A 247 11.02 8.90 -6.71
C SER A 247 9.63 9.07 -6.11
N THR A 248 8.58 8.97 -6.92
CA THR A 248 7.18 8.98 -6.45
C THR A 248 6.66 7.58 -6.14
N VAL A 249 7.43 6.55 -6.48
CA VAL A 249 7.01 5.15 -6.35
C VAL A 249 7.01 4.70 -4.91
N GLY A 250 5.92 4.07 -4.48
CA GLY A 250 5.79 3.50 -3.13
C GLY A 250 5.48 4.52 -2.02
N ALA A 251 5.31 5.82 -2.34
CA ALA A 251 4.93 6.82 -1.33
C ALA A 251 3.56 6.51 -0.69
N GLY A 252 2.60 6.02 -1.49
CA GLY A 252 1.31 5.56 -0.99
C GLY A 252 1.41 4.36 -0.06
N ASP A 253 2.28 3.39 -0.40
CA ASP A 253 2.53 2.20 0.41
C ASP A 253 3.22 2.57 1.73
N ALA A 254 4.19 3.49 1.68
CA ALA A 254 4.83 4.05 2.88
C ALA A 254 3.81 4.79 3.78
N MET A 255 2.90 5.58 3.21
CA MET A 255 1.81 6.20 3.98
C MET A 255 0.96 5.15 4.69
N VAL A 256 0.60 4.05 4.02
CA VAL A 256 -0.14 2.93 4.65
C VAL A 256 0.67 2.32 5.80
N ALA A 257 1.98 2.16 5.65
CA ALA A 257 2.85 1.66 6.72
C ALA A 257 2.83 2.59 7.95
N GLY A 258 2.95 3.91 7.76
CA GLY A 258 2.87 4.89 8.83
C GLY A 258 1.50 4.91 9.53
N ILE A 259 0.41 4.78 8.76
CA ILE A 259 -0.95 4.65 9.27
C ILE A 259 -1.10 3.37 10.11
N ALA A 260 -0.64 2.22 9.58
CA ALA A 260 -0.72 0.93 10.26
C ALA A 260 0.07 0.94 11.58
N LYS A 261 1.29 1.51 11.58
CA LYS A 261 2.10 1.70 12.79
C LYS A 261 1.35 2.54 13.82
N SER A 262 0.83 3.70 13.43
CA SER A 262 0.10 4.59 14.35
C SER A 262 -1.16 3.94 14.93
N ILE A 263 -1.92 3.20 14.11
CA ILE A 263 -3.08 2.43 14.57
C ILE A 263 -2.64 1.34 15.55
N SER A 264 -1.52 0.68 15.29
CA SER A 264 -0.99 -0.37 16.20
C SER A 264 -0.61 0.18 17.57
N ASP A 265 -0.26 1.46 17.65
CA ASP A 265 0.06 2.18 18.88
C ASP A 265 -1.17 2.84 19.54
N ASN A 266 -2.37 2.71 18.96
CA ASN A 266 -3.59 3.41 19.37
C ASN A 266 -3.42 4.95 19.37
N ALA A 267 -2.72 5.48 18.38
CA ALA A 267 -2.44 6.89 18.24
C ALA A 267 -3.71 7.72 17.94
N LYS A 268 -3.71 9.00 18.27
CA LYS A 268 -4.77 9.95 17.92
C LYS A 268 -4.71 10.29 16.43
N LEU A 269 -5.83 10.80 15.90
CA LEU A 269 -5.94 11.15 14.48
C LEU A 269 -4.82 12.06 13.98
N GLU A 270 -4.40 13.04 14.76
CA GLU A 270 -3.31 13.95 14.38
C GLU A 270 -1.96 13.23 14.26
N ASP A 271 -1.65 12.32 15.19
CA ASP A 271 -0.39 11.55 15.15
C ASP A 271 -0.41 10.55 13.97
N ILE A 272 -1.57 9.96 13.65
CA ILE A 272 -1.75 9.12 12.45
C ILE A 272 -1.47 9.95 11.19
N ALA A 273 -2.02 11.18 11.12
CA ALA A 273 -1.83 12.06 9.98
C ALA A 273 -0.36 12.50 9.83
N ARG A 274 0.30 12.85 10.93
CA ARG A 274 1.72 13.23 10.94
C ARG A 274 2.63 12.08 10.50
N LEU A 275 2.48 10.90 11.11
CA LEU A 275 3.35 9.77 10.84
C LEU A 275 3.10 9.19 9.44
N GLY A 276 1.83 9.04 9.02
CA GLY A 276 1.47 8.57 7.67
C GLY A 276 2.05 9.48 6.59
N THR A 277 1.94 10.80 6.76
CA THR A 277 2.52 11.78 5.83
C THR A 277 4.05 11.75 5.86
N ALA A 278 4.67 11.64 7.03
CA ALA A 278 6.13 11.57 7.16
C ALA A 278 6.73 10.34 6.48
N PHE A 279 6.08 9.19 6.57
CA PHE A 279 6.49 7.97 5.84
C PHE A 279 6.46 8.19 4.33
N ALA A 280 5.37 8.76 3.80
CA ALA A 280 5.26 9.09 2.38
C ALA A 280 6.38 10.04 1.94
N VAL A 281 6.60 11.13 2.68
CA VAL A 281 7.64 12.14 2.39
C VAL A 281 9.04 11.53 2.47
N GLY A 282 9.33 10.73 3.50
CA GLY A 282 10.59 10.02 3.63
C GLY A 282 10.86 9.09 2.45
N LYS A 283 9.83 8.41 1.98
CA LYS A 283 9.91 7.52 0.82
C LYS A 283 10.26 8.26 -0.47
N LEU A 284 9.69 9.46 -0.68
CA LEU A 284 9.99 10.32 -1.85
C LEU A 284 11.47 10.74 -1.93
N GLN A 285 12.22 10.64 -0.83
CA GLN A 285 13.63 10.99 -0.75
C GLN A 285 14.58 9.81 -1.04
N LYS A 286 14.04 8.58 -1.24
CA LYS A 286 14.84 7.38 -1.47
C LYS A 286 14.40 6.61 -2.71
N PHE A 287 15.34 5.89 -3.33
CA PHE A 287 15.07 4.88 -4.34
C PHE A 287 14.88 3.49 -3.69
N GLY A 288 14.14 2.61 -4.36
CA GLY A 288 13.88 1.25 -3.89
C GLY A 288 12.83 1.17 -2.77
N PRO A 289 12.61 0.02 -2.11
CA PRO A 289 11.56 -0.18 -1.12
C PRO A 289 11.84 0.49 0.24
N ALA A 290 13.09 0.80 0.55
CA ALA A 290 13.54 1.27 1.87
C ALA A 290 13.04 2.67 2.26
N LEU A 291 12.89 2.89 3.56
CA LEU A 291 12.70 4.20 4.20
C LEU A 291 14.05 4.81 4.64
N PRO A 292 14.12 6.13 4.90
CA PRO A 292 15.16 6.74 5.73
C PRO A 292 15.16 6.16 7.15
N GLU A 293 16.26 6.39 7.88
CA GLU A 293 16.36 6.03 9.29
C GLU A 293 15.18 6.54 10.10
N LYS A 294 14.78 5.77 11.12
CA LYS A 294 13.64 6.07 11.99
C LYS A 294 13.66 7.49 12.55
N THR A 295 14.81 7.96 12.99
CA THR A 295 15.00 9.32 13.52
C THR A 295 14.69 10.42 12.50
N ILE A 296 14.99 10.17 11.22
CA ILE A 296 14.67 11.09 10.13
C ILE A 296 13.15 11.16 9.93
N ILE A 297 12.48 10.01 9.93
CA ILE A 297 11.01 9.93 9.80
C ILE A 297 10.33 10.62 11.00
N GLU A 298 10.80 10.40 12.22
CA GLU A 298 10.27 11.06 13.43
C GLU A 298 10.43 12.59 13.36
N ASN A 299 11.56 13.08 12.88
CA ASN A 299 11.79 14.50 12.66
C ASN A 299 10.89 15.07 11.53
N LEU A 300 10.65 14.31 10.46
CA LEU A 300 9.71 14.70 9.42
C LEU A 300 8.29 14.79 9.98
N ALA A 301 7.86 13.84 10.80
CA ALA A 301 6.54 13.83 11.40
C ALA A 301 6.25 15.08 12.24
N GLN A 302 7.26 15.58 12.97
CA GLN A 302 7.13 16.83 13.74
C GLN A 302 6.94 18.07 12.84
N LYS A 303 7.43 18.03 11.60
CA LYS A 303 7.36 19.15 10.65
C LYS A 303 6.15 19.08 9.72
N VAL A 304 5.37 17.99 9.75
CA VAL A 304 4.13 17.89 8.99
C VAL A 304 3.14 18.95 9.48
N GLU A 305 2.66 19.77 8.59
CA GLU A 305 1.61 20.74 8.88
C GLU A 305 0.26 20.04 8.90
N CYS A 306 -0.45 20.16 10.02
CA CYS A 306 -1.78 19.59 10.24
C CYS A 306 -2.79 20.70 10.46
N ARG A 307 -3.85 20.71 9.65
CA ARG A 307 -4.97 21.65 9.73
C ARG A 307 -6.27 20.88 9.94
N ARG A 308 -7.04 21.24 10.96
CA ARG A 308 -8.39 20.68 11.11
C ARG A 308 -9.30 21.20 9.99
N VAL A 309 -10.15 20.32 9.51
CA VAL A 309 -11.08 20.59 8.41
C VAL A 309 -12.51 20.40 8.91
N GLY A 310 -13.32 21.38 8.70
CA GLY A 310 -14.76 21.57 8.74
C GLY A 310 -15.64 20.78 9.65
#